data_39787d9b07e3da4e5871b800b2ab25a3
#
_entry.id   39787d9b07e3da4e5871b800b2ab25a3
#
_cell.length_a   1.000
_cell.length_b   1.000
_cell.length_c   1.000
_cell.angle_alpha   90.00
_cell.angle_beta   90.00
_cell.angle_gamma   90.00
#
_symmetry.space_group_name_H-M   'P 1'
#
loop_
_entity.id
_entity.type
_entity.pdbx_description
1 polymer ?
#
loop_
_entity_poly.entity_id
_entity_poly.type
_entity_poly.pdbx_seq_one_letter_code
_entity_poly.pdbx_strand_id
1 'polypeptide(L)'
;PAISVLSAIEGLEVATDAAHDLVVPLTCGILLALFLVQSRGTSGIGKIFGPVMLVWFIVLAALGFGYIVKNPTVLAAVNPVYAFNFFAENRLHGILVLGSVVLCITGGEALYADIGHFGRGPIQLCWFSLVFPSLLLNYFG
;
A
#
# COMPACT_ATOMS: atom_id res chain seq x y z
N PRO A 1 -10.90 -9.40 3.98
CA PRO A 1 -10.57 -9.87 2.61
C PRO A 1 -11.49 -9.25 1.55
N ALA A 2 -12.82 -9.25 1.75
CA ALA A 2 -13.78 -8.78 0.74
C ALA A 2 -13.55 -7.32 0.34
N ILE A 3 -13.38 -6.42 1.32
CA ILE A 3 -13.13 -5.00 1.08
C ILE A 3 -11.81 -4.79 0.31
N SER A 4 -10.75 -5.53 0.65
CA SER A 4 -9.45 -5.42 -0.01
C SER A 4 -9.51 -5.88 -1.48
N VAL A 5 -10.26 -6.94 -1.77
CA VAL A 5 -10.46 -7.42 -3.14
C VAL A 5 -11.33 -6.44 -3.93
N LEU A 6 -12.40 -5.93 -3.33
CA LEU A 6 -13.26 -4.93 -3.95
C LEU A 6 -12.45 -3.68 -4.33
N SER A 7 -11.67 -3.14 -3.37
CA SER A 7 -10.86 -1.95 -3.58
C SER A 7 -9.80 -2.13 -4.67
N ALA A 8 -9.22 -3.33 -4.78
CA ALA A 8 -8.28 -3.65 -5.85
C ALA A 8 -8.95 -3.68 -7.23
N ILE A 9 -10.18 -4.17 -7.30
CA ILE A 9 -10.97 -4.22 -8.55
C ILE A 9 -11.49 -2.83 -8.94
N GLU A 10 -11.89 -2.00 -7.97
CA GLU A 10 -12.26 -0.60 -8.20
C GLU A 10 -11.11 0.19 -8.83
N GLY A 11 -9.86 -0.13 -8.48
CA GLY A 11 -8.69 0.44 -9.16
C GLY A 11 -8.63 0.15 -10.66
N LEU A 12 -9.22 -0.96 -11.11
CA LEU A 12 -9.32 -1.29 -12.54
C LEU A 12 -10.35 -0.41 -13.27
N GLU A 13 -11.39 0.04 -12.56
CA GLU A 13 -12.41 0.96 -13.08
C GLU A 13 -11.80 2.32 -13.46
N VAL A 14 -10.81 2.78 -12.69
CA VAL A 14 -10.06 4.01 -13.01
C VAL A 14 -9.28 3.89 -14.32
N ALA A 15 -8.87 2.67 -14.69
CA ALA A 15 -8.12 2.42 -15.92
C ALA A 15 -9.02 2.17 -17.15
N THR A 16 -10.27 1.72 -16.94
CA THR A 16 -11.17 1.33 -18.06
C THR A 16 -12.63 1.47 -17.66
N ASP A 17 -13.37 2.37 -18.31
CA ASP A 17 -14.80 2.60 -18.06
C ASP A 17 -15.68 1.34 -18.26
N ALA A 18 -15.22 0.40 -19.10
CA ALA A 18 -15.89 -0.88 -19.32
C ALA A 18 -15.82 -1.84 -18.12
N ALA A 19 -14.99 -1.54 -17.13
CA ALA A 19 -14.83 -2.38 -15.94
C ALA A 19 -15.94 -2.19 -14.90
N HIS A 20 -16.72 -1.10 -14.96
CA HIS A 20 -17.76 -0.78 -13.98
C HIS A 20 -18.73 -1.95 -13.75
N ASP A 21 -19.28 -2.53 -14.81
CA ASP A 21 -20.24 -3.65 -14.72
C ASP A 21 -19.58 -4.97 -14.29
N LEU A 22 -18.24 -5.06 -14.40
CA LEU A 22 -17.47 -6.25 -14.08
C LEU A 22 -16.92 -6.25 -12.65
N VAL A 23 -16.93 -5.12 -11.92
CA VAL A 23 -16.39 -5.00 -10.57
C VAL A 23 -16.99 -6.04 -9.62
N VAL A 24 -18.31 -6.11 -9.55
CA VAL A 24 -19.02 -7.04 -8.64
C VAL A 24 -18.79 -8.50 -9.01
N PRO A 25 -19.03 -8.94 -10.27
CA PRO A 25 -18.85 -10.35 -10.63
C PRO A 25 -17.37 -10.78 -10.53
N LEU A 26 -16.43 -9.91 -10.86
CA LEU A 26 -15.00 -10.21 -10.74
C LEU A 26 -14.57 -10.32 -9.27
N THR A 27 -15.04 -9.41 -8.41
CA THR A 27 -14.82 -9.47 -6.96
C THR A 27 -15.36 -10.79 -6.39
N CYS A 28 -16.59 -11.17 -6.72
CA CYS A 28 -17.18 -12.42 -6.27
C CYS A 28 -16.40 -13.65 -6.77
N GLY A 29 -15.96 -13.63 -8.03
CA GLY A 29 -15.15 -14.71 -8.60
C GLY A 29 -13.80 -14.88 -7.91
N ILE A 30 -13.11 -13.78 -7.65
CA ILE A 30 -11.81 -13.80 -6.94
C ILE A 30 -11.99 -14.26 -5.49
N LEU A 31 -13.00 -13.77 -4.78
CA LEU A 31 -13.30 -14.22 -3.42
C LEU A 31 -13.63 -15.72 -3.39
N LEU A 32 -14.44 -16.20 -4.29
CA LEU A 32 -14.74 -17.62 -4.38
C LEU A 32 -13.48 -18.45 -4.63
N ALA A 33 -12.65 -18.03 -5.57
CA ALA A 33 -11.36 -18.68 -5.84
C ALA A 33 -10.44 -18.68 -4.62
N LEU A 34 -10.33 -17.57 -3.91
CA LEU A 34 -9.55 -17.47 -2.68
C LEU A 34 -10.05 -18.42 -1.59
N PHE A 35 -11.36 -18.49 -1.37
CA PHE A 35 -11.93 -19.41 -0.38
C PHE A 35 -11.73 -20.88 -0.75
N LEU A 36 -11.84 -21.23 -2.03
CA LEU A 36 -11.59 -22.60 -2.50
C LEU A 36 -10.12 -23.01 -2.33
N VAL A 37 -9.19 -22.06 -2.58
CA VAL A 37 -7.76 -22.32 -2.39
C VAL A 37 -7.38 -22.36 -0.91
N GLN A 38 -8.00 -21.51 -0.09
CA GLN A 38 -7.76 -21.44 1.35
C GLN A 38 -8.06 -22.78 2.06
N SER A 39 -9.06 -23.54 1.58
CA SER A 39 -9.42 -24.85 2.12
C SER A 39 -8.29 -25.91 2.01
N ARG A 40 -7.33 -25.69 1.08
CA ARG A 40 -6.19 -26.60 0.84
C ARG A 40 -4.93 -26.25 1.66
N GLY A 41 -5.01 -25.27 2.54
CA GLY A 41 -3.90 -24.81 3.38
C GLY A 41 -3.16 -23.61 2.79
N THR A 42 -2.68 -22.74 3.69
CA THR A 42 -2.08 -21.44 3.34
C THR A 42 -0.56 -21.50 3.11
N SER A 43 0.10 -22.59 3.48
CA SER A 43 1.57 -22.69 3.40
C SER A 43 2.13 -22.66 1.96
N GLY A 44 1.41 -23.21 1.00
CA GLY A 44 1.77 -23.16 -0.41
C GLY A 44 1.60 -21.77 -1.04
N ILE A 45 0.58 -21.06 -0.60
CA ILE A 45 0.24 -19.72 -1.07
C ILE A 45 1.35 -18.72 -0.70
N GLY A 46 1.88 -18.79 0.52
CA GLY A 46 2.95 -17.91 0.99
C GLY A 46 4.23 -17.97 0.14
N LYS A 47 4.54 -19.14 -0.43
CA LYS A 47 5.70 -19.30 -1.32
C LYS A 47 5.57 -18.55 -2.65
N ILE A 48 4.34 -18.35 -3.12
CA ILE A 48 4.06 -17.60 -4.35
C ILE A 48 3.94 -16.11 -4.05
N PHE A 49 3.30 -15.75 -2.94
CA PHE A 49 3.10 -14.34 -2.58
C PHE A 49 4.40 -13.61 -2.24
N GLY A 50 5.38 -14.28 -1.65
CA GLY A 50 6.68 -13.67 -1.34
C GLY A 50 7.35 -13.03 -2.57
N PRO A 51 7.64 -13.80 -3.63
CA PRO A 51 8.18 -13.27 -4.88
C PRO A 51 7.30 -12.21 -5.55
N VAL A 52 5.97 -12.40 -5.54
CA VAL A 52 5.02 -11.43 -6.12
C VAL A 52 5.11 -10.09 -5.39
N MET A 53 5.14 -10.09 -4.06
CA MET A 53 5.28 -8.86 -3.26
C MET A 53 6.64 -8.20 -3.46
N LEU A 54 7.71 -8.99 -3.61
CA LEU A 54 9.04 -8.46 -3.91
C LEU A 54 9.03 -7.70 -5.25
N VAL A 55 8.49 -8.31 -6.30
CA VAL A 55 8.33 -7.66 -7.62
C VAL A 55 7.48 -6.40 -7.48
N TRP A 56 6.38 -6.46 -6.73
CA TRP A 56 5.50 -5.32 -6.50
C TRP A 56 6.25 -4.12 -5.89
N PHE A 57 7.01 -4.33 -4.81
CA PHE A 57 7.79 -3.27 -4.18
C PHE A 57 8.89 -2.72 -5.08
N ILE A 58 9.52 -3.56 -5.90
CA ILE A 58 10.51 -3.10 -6.89
C ILE A 58 9.83 -2.21 -7.95
N VAL A 59 8.66 -2.59 -8.43
CA VAL A 59 7.90 -1.79 -9.41
C VAL A 59 7.49 -0.45 -8.80
N LEU A 60 6.97 -0.43 -7.58
CA LEU A 60 6.63 0.81 -6.87
C LEU A 60 7.85 1.73 -6.71
N ALA A 61 8.98 1.16 -6.30
CA ALA A 61 10.23 1.91 -6.17
C ALA A 61 10.71 2.48 -7.50
N ALA A 62 10.66 1.70 -8.58
CA ALA A 62 11.10 2.13 -9.89
C ALA A 62 10.22 3.26 -10.46
N LEU A 63 8.90 3.14 -10.31
CA LEU A 63 7.96 4.16 -10.75
C LEU A 63 8.14 5.46 -9.95
N GLY A 64 8.16 5.37 -8.62
CA GLY A 64 8.37 6.53 -7.75
C GLY A 64 9.71 7.21 -8.03
N PHE A 65 10.79 6.45 -8.14
CA PHE A 65 12.09 7.01 -8.49
C PHE A 65 12.09 7.74 -9.85
N GLY A 66 11.41 7.17 -10.84
CA GLY A 66 11.28 7.79 -12.16
C GLY A 66 10.60 9.16 -12.13
N TYR A 67 9.57 9.32 -11.28
CA TYR A 67 8.88 10.60 -11.12
C TYR A 67 9.68 11.61 -10.28
N ILE A 68 10.37 11.16 -9.22
CA ILE A 68 11.27 12.02 -8.44
C ILE A 68 12.37 12.62 -9.32
N VAL A 69 12.97 11.83 -10.20
CA VAL A 69 14.01 12.32 -11.13
C VAL A 69 13.46 13.39 -12.07
N LYS A 70 12.21 13.25 -12.51
CA LYS A 70 11.54 14.24 -13.38
C LYS A 70 11.19 15.54 -12.64
N ASN A 71 10.80 15.41 -11.35
CA ASN A 71 10.36 16.52 -10.51
C ASN A 71 11.06 16.52 -9.15
N PRO A 72 12.33 16.89 -9.06
CA PRO A 72 13.08 16.85 -7.81
C PRO A 72 12.58 17.83 -6.75
N THR A 73 11.72 18.79 -7.12
CA THR A 73 11.09 19.74 -6.20
C THR A 73 10.23 19.06 -5.13
N VAL A 74 9.73 17.85 -5.40
CA VAL A 74 8.94 17.08 -4.43
C VAL A 74 9.75 16.75 -3.16
N LEU A 75 11.07 16.65 -3.26
CA LEU A 75 11.96 16.43 -2.11
C LEU A 75 11.95 17.59 -1.12
N ALA A 76 11.51 18.77 -1.53
CA ALA A 76 11.30 19.90 -0.63
C ALA A 76 10.23 19.61 0.44
N ALA A 77 9.33 18.65 0.21
CA ALA A 77 8.33 18.21 1.18
C ALA A 77 8.94 17.63 2.50
N VAL A 78 10.21 17.26 2.49
CA VAL A 78 10.95 16.88 3.70
C VAL A 78 11.13 18.07 4.66
N ASN A 79 11.06 19.30 4.15
CA ASN A 79 11.20 20.48 4.97
C ASN A 79 9.93 20.71 5.83
N PRO A 80 10.03 20.68 7.16
CA PRO A 80 8.89 20.80 8.07
C PRO A 80 8.16 22.16 7.96
N VAL A 81 8.78 23.17 7.38
CA VAL A 81 8.16 24.50 7.18
C VAL A 81 6.90 24.40 6.33
N TYR A 82 6.88 23.51 5.34
CA TYR A 82 5.68 23.31 4.52
C TYR A 82 4.52 22.72 5.32
N ALA A 83 4.79 21.83 6.27
CA ALA A 83 3.76 21.30 7.16
C ALA A 83 3.18 22.41 8.06
N PHE A 84 4.05 23.24 8.65
CA PHE A 84 3.59 24.36 9.48
C PHE A 84 2.74 25.36 8.68
N ASN A 85 3.18 25.73 7.49
CA ASN A 85 2.41 26.63 6.61
C ASN A 85 1.07 26.02 6.23
N PHE A 86 1.03 24.74 5.89
CA PHE A 86 -0.21 24.02 5.58
C PHE A 86 -1.23 24.12 6.72
N PHE A 87 -0.81 23.88 7.97
CA PHE A 87 -1.70 23.99 9.12
C PHE A 87 -2.08 25.43 9.45
N ALA A 88 -1.19 26.39 9.24
CA ALA A 88 -1.47 27.80 9.46
C ALA A 88 -2.54 28.31 8.48
N GLU A 89 -2.49 27.88 7.23
CA GLU A 89 -3.44 28.30 6.18
C GLU A 89 -4.77 27.53 6.26
N ASN A 90 -4.74 26.22 6.52
CA ASN A 90 -5.92 25.34 6.42
C ASN A 90 -6.62 25.06 7.77
N ARG A 91 -6.05 25.50 8.89
CA ARG A 91 -6.65 25.40 10.22
C ARG A 91 -7.45 24.08 10.46
N LEU A 92 -8.78 24.17 10.52
CA LEU A 92 -9.68 23.05 10.79
C LEU A 92 -9.61 21.97 9.70
N HIS A 93 -9.48 22.35 8.44
CA HIS A 93 -9.33 21.42 7.33
C HIS A 93 -8.02 20.61 7.43
N GLY A 94 -6.95 21.25 7.92
CA GLY A 94 -5.68 20.58 8.21
C GLY A 94 -5.83 19.45 9.25
N ILE A 95 -6.67 19.64 10.26
CA ILE A 95 -6.95 18.60 11.28
C ILE A 95 -7.69 17.41 10.66
N LEU A 96 -8.65 17.64 9.77
CA LEU A 96 -9.36 16.57 9.06
C LEU A 96 -8.41 15.76 8.17
N VAL A 97 -7.52 16.45 7.45
CA VAL A 97 -6.48 15.81 6.63
C VAL A 97 -5.54 14.97 7.50
N LEU A 98 -5.15 15.49 8.68
CA LEU A 98 -4.34 14.73 9.62
C LEU A 98 -5.04 13.44 10.09
N GLY A 99 -6.35 13.49 10.31
CA GLY A 99 -7.16 12.30 10.60
C GLY A 99 -7.07 11.25 9.50
N SER A 100 -7.15 11.66 8.24
CA SER A 100 -7.00 10.76 7.08
C SER A 100 -5.59 10.17 6.99
N VAL A 101 -4.55 10.98 7.29
CA VAL A 101 -3.16 10.51 7.35
C VAL A 101 -2.98 9.46 8.44
N VAL A 102 -3.57 9.65 9.62
CA VAL A 102 -3.55 8.64 10.71
C VAL A 102 -4.22 7.35 10.26
N LEU A 103 -5.33 7.41 9.52
CA LEU A 103 -5.96 6.22 8.96
C LEU A 103 -5.06 5.47 7.98
N CYS A 104 -4.28 6.18 7.16
CA CYS A 104 -3.34 5.55 6.22
C CYS A 104 -2.23 4.74 6.92
N ILE A 105 -1.80 5.16 8.12
CA ILE A 105 -0.80 4.44 8.92
C ILE A 105 -1.40 3.42 9.88
N THR A 106 -2.72 3.22 9.88
CA THR A 106 -3.42 2.20 10.66
C THR A 106 -3.18 0.84 10.02
N GLY A 107 -2.48 -0.02 10.67
CA GLY A 107 -2.08 -1.35 10.19
C GLY A 107 -1.01 -1.96 11.09
N GLY A 108 -0.62 -1.23 12.13
CA GLY A 108 0.36 -1.69 13.11
C GLY A 108 -0.05 -2.98 13.81
N GLU A 109 -1.33 -3.23 13.98
CA GLU A 109 -1.86 -4.47 14.58
C GLU A 109 -1.41 -5.71 13.79
N ALA A 110 -1.52 -5.68 12.46
CA ALA A 110 -1.07 -6.76 11.60
C ALA A 110 0.45 -6.95 11.71
N LEU A 111 1.21 -5.86 11.74
CA LEU A 111 2.66 -5.90 11.91
C LEU A 111 3.06 -6.53 13.27
N TYR A 112 2.36 -6.21 14.35
CA TYR A 112 2.60 -6.81 15.67
C TYR A 112 2.31 -8.31 15.69
N ALA A 113 1.23 -8.75 15.03
CA ALA A 113 0.90 -10.16 14.89
C ALA A 113 2.01 -10.92 14.14
N ASP A 114 2.51 -10.35 13.04
CA ASP A 114 3.60 -10.92 12.25
C ASP A 114 4.91 -10.99 13.03
N ILE A 115 5.24 -9.96 13.82
CA ILE A 115 6.41 -9.96 14.71
C ILE A 115 6.32 -11.09 15.74
N GLY A 116 5.12 -11.38 16.24
CA GLY A 116 4.88 -12.49 17.15
C GLY A 116 5.13 -13.85 16.51
N HIS A 117 4.82 -14.02 15.24
CA HIS A 117 4.98 -15.28 14.52
C HIS A 117 6.40 -15.52 13.94
N PHE A 118 7.00 -14.50 13.35
CA PHE A 118 8.25 -14.62 12.58
C PHE A 118 9.48 -14.07 13.33
N GLY A 119 9.27 -13.38 14.44
CA GLY A 119 10.31 -12.68 15.18
C GLY A 119 10.70 -11.33 14.56
N ARG A 120 11.44 -10.53 15.33
CA ARG A 120 11.81 -9.16 14.93
C ARG A 120 12.82 -9.10 13.79
N GLY A 121 13.81 -9.98 13.77
CA GLY A 121 14.94 -9.91 12.84
C GLY A 121 14.55 -9.93 11.37
N PRO A 122 13.84 -10.98 10.89
CA PRO A 122 13.43 -11.07 9.49
C PRO A 122 12.52 -9.91 9.06
N ILE A 123 11.61 -9.48 9.94
CA ILE A 123 10.68 -8.39 9.65
C ILE A 123 11.41 -7.06 9.55
N GLN A 124 12.32 -6.76 10.48
CA GLN A 124 13.13 -5.55 10.41
C GLN A 124 14.00 -5.50 9.16
N LEU A 125 14.63 -6.63 8.81
CA LEU A 125 15.43 -6.70 7.60
C LEU A 125 14.60 -6.41 6.36
N CYS A 126 13.47 -7.08 6.19
CA CYS A 126 12.58 -6.88 5.06
C CYS A 126 12.03 -5.45 5.01
N TRP A 127 11.65 -4.91 6.16
CA TRP A 127 11.09 -3.57 6.26
C TRP A 127 12.10 -2.50 5.83
N PHE A 128 13.29 -2.49 6.43
CA PHE A 128 14.28 -1.45 6.18
C PHE A 128 15.02 -1.60 4.84
N SER A 129 15.15 -2.83 4.31
CA SER A 129 15.85 -3.06 3.05
C SER A 129 14.97 -2.91 1.81
N LEU A 130 13.68 -3.24 1.91
CA LEU A 130 12.79 -3.30 0.76
C LEU A 130 11.54 -2.42 0.91
N VAL A 131 10.71 -2.70 1.94
CA VAL A 131 9.37 -2.12 2.03
C VAL A 131 9.43 -0.62 2.26
N PHE A 132 10.15 -0.18 3.27
CA PHE A 132 10.25 1.22 3.65
C PHE A 132 10.87 2.10 2.55
N PRO A 133 12.02 1.75 1.92
CA PRO A 133 12.56 2.52 0.80
C PRO A 133 11.60 2.58 -0.40
N SER A 134 10.95 1.46 -0.73
CA SER A 134 10.00 1.43 -1.85
C SER A 134 8.78 2.32 -1.62
N LEU A 135 8.24 2.30 -0.40
CA LEU A 135 7.13 3.17 -0.02
C LEU A 135 7.53 4.64 -0.02
N LEU A 136 8.70 4.99 0.51
CA LEU A 136 9.20 6.37 0.45
C LEU A 136 9.32 6.86 -0.99
N LEU A 137 9.93 6.07 -1.86
CA LEU A 137 10.05 6.43 -3.27
C LEU A 137 8.67 6.58 -3.93
N ASN A 138 7.73 5.73 -3.61
CA ASN A 138 6.37 5.82 -4.14
C ASN A 138 5.59 7.04 -3.62
N TYR A 139 5.75 7.41 -2.35
CA TYR A 139 5.05 8.56 -1.78
C TYR A 139 5.62 9.91 -2.23
N PHE A 140 6.90 9.97 -2.53
CA PHE A 140 7.52 11.17 -3.08
C PHE A 140 7.45 11.25 -4.61
N GLY A 141 7.18 10.15 -5.30
CA GLY A 141 7.05 10.08 -6.76
C GLY A 141 5.62 10.05 -7.23
#